data_21c437ff1097cadac9f0dfcdd4d58820
#
_entry.id   21c437ff1097cadac9f0dfcdd4d58820
#
_cell.length_a   1.000
_cell.length_b   1.000
_cell.length_c   1.000
_cell.angle_alpha   90.00
_cell.angle_beta   90.00
_cell.angle_gamma   90.00
#
_symmetry.space_group_name_H-M   'P 1'
#
loop_
_entity.id
_entity.type
_entity.pdbx_description
1 polymer ?
#
loop_
_entity_poly.entity_id
_entity_poly.type
_entity_poly.pdbx_seq_one_letter_code
_entity_poly.pdbx_strand_id
1 'polypeptide(L)'
;MYFYEPHRRNRLQPGKQITILLSLTALLLLAACQRAGELGTVPPAAETAPAVEARATTPVETTEALPADEALAPESLTFPDLDLTLPVTPMGWDVVVVNDALTTEWQVPDDCLGWHVNSAGAGAAGNVIISGHQALGAALLGPVALGEVAPEQEILLRDAEDRTFVYRVVEVSEPIPLSGATEDEAAALSDAMTATGDARLTLLTGWPEFTTTHRIVVVAEYVGQAIVQ
;
A
#
# COMPACT_ATOMS: atom_id res chain seq x y z
N MET A 1 43.85 -1.96 -26.04
CA MET A 1 43.51 -2.05 -27.48
C MET A 1 42.53 -3.24 -27.57
N TYR A 2 41.25 -3.01 -27.29
CA TYR A 2 40.20 -4.02 -27.44
C TYR A 2 39.18 -3.50 -28.43
N PHE A 3 38.97 -4.27 -29.51
CA PHE A 3 38.03 -4.00 -30.60
C PHE A 3 36.59 -4.28 -30.12
N TYR A 4 35.73 -3.30 -30.31
CA TYR A 4 34.28 -3.40 -30.13
C TYR A 4 33.66 -3.80 -31.49
N GLU A 5 33.03 -4.98 -31.55
CA GLU A 5 32.24 -5.42 -32.71
C GLU A 5 30.78 -4.97 -32.57
N PRO A 6 30.14 -4.36 -33.55
CA PRO A 6 28.76 -3.96 -33.51
C PRO A 6 27.84 -5.11 -33.90
N HIS A 7 26.94 -5.49 -33.02
CA HIS A 7 25.89 -6.47 -33.29
C HIS A 7 24.90 -6.00 -34.35
N ARG A 8 24.68 -6.86 -35.34
CA ARG A 8 23.81 -6.76 -36.51
C ARG A 8 22.36 -6.46 -36.12
N ARG A 9 21.79 -5.47 -36.78
CA ARG A 9 20.34 -5.21 -36.83
C ARG A 9 19.63 -6.37 -37.55
N ASN A 10 18.72 -7.05 -36.86
CA ASN A 10 17.76 -7.98 -37.43
C ASN A 10 16.62 -7.20 -38.10
N ARG A 11 16.50 -7.30 -39.41
CA ARG A 11 15.39 -6.78 -40.20
C ARG A 11 14.18 -7.67 -40.01
N LEU A 12 13.10 -7.09 -39.54
CA LEU A 12 11.77 -7.69 -39.56
C LEU A 12 11.26 -7.69 -41.01
N GLN A 13 10.91 -8.87 -41.51
CA GLN A 13 10.20 -9.04 -42.79
C GLN A 13 8.67 -8.79 -42.56
N PRO A 14 8.00 -8.13 -43.52
CA PRO A 14 6.57 -8.00 -43.53
C PRO A 14 5.89 -9.16 -44.26
N GLY A 15 4.81 -9.63 -43.75
CA GLY A 15 3.85 -10.36 -44.57
C GLY A 15 3.30 -11.63 -44.00
N LYS A 16 2.07 -11.54 -43.48
CA LYS A 16 0.96 -12.45 -43.84
C LYS A 16 -0.34 -11.93 -43.21
N GLN A 17 -1.13 -11.30 -44.06
CA GLN A 17 -2.53 -11.01 -43.80
C GLN A 17 -3.30 -12.35 -43.72
N ILE A 18 -3.98 -12.60 -42.58
CA ILE A 18 -4.97 -13.67 -42.49
C ILE A 18 -6.35 -13.02 -42.53
N THR A 19 -6.99 -13.21 -43.67
CA THR A 19 -8.39 -12.89 -43.94
C THR A 19 -9.24 -13.89 -43.18
N ILE A 20 -10.04 -13.46 -42.22
CA ILE A 20 -11.10 -14.30 -41.60
C ILE A 20 -12.44 -13.89 -42.18
N LEU A 21 -13.03 -14.87 -42.82
CA LEU A 21 -14.35 -14.88 -43.47
C LEU A 21 -15.46 -14.67 -42.42
N LEU A 22 -16.35 -13.70 -42.69
CA LEU A 22 -17.64 -13.61 -42.05
C LEU A 22 -18.53 -14.79 -42.52
N SER A 23 -19.14 -15.51 -41.57
CA SER A 23 -20.28 -16.38 -41.82
C SER A 23 -21.47 -15.86 -41.02
N LEU A 24 -22.39 -15.28 -41.76
CA LEU A 24 -23.73 -14.83 -41.37
C LEU A 24 -24.66 -16.04 -41.36
N THR A 25 -25.27 -16.38 -40.24
CA THR A 25 -26.50 -17.19 -40.23
C THR A 25 -27.51 -16.59 -39.28
N ALA A 26 -28.49 -15.90 -39.87
CA ALA A 26 -29.79 -15.58 -39.29
C ALA A 26 -30.74 -16.78 -39.52
N LEU A 27 -31.58 -17.10 -38.54
CA LEU A 27 -33.00 -17.44 -38.75
C LEU A 27 -33.67 -17.77 -37.40
N LEU A 28 -34.57 -16.91 -36.99
CA LEU A 28 -36.02 -17.06 -36.69
C LEU A 28 -36.46 -18.35 -35.97
N LEU A 29 -37.12 -18.15 -34.82
CA LEU A 29 -38.46 -18.69 -34.57
C LEU A 29 -39.16 -17.96 -33.42
N LEU A 30 -40.23 -17.23 -33.78
CA LEU A 30 -41.27 -16.75 -32.87
C LEU A 30 -42.10 -17.96 -32.39
N ALA A 31 -42.35 -18.04 -31.10
CA ALA A 31 -43.54 -18.70 -30.57
C ALA A 31 -44.05 -17.94 -29.36
N ALA A 32 -45.18 -17.32 -29.52
CA ALA A 32 -45.97 -16.66 -28.50
C ALA A 32 -46.59 -17.67 -27.54
N CYS A 33 -46.57 -17.43 -26.25
CA CYS A 33 -47.60 -17.85 -25.31
C CYS A 33 -47.85 -16.76 -24.32
N GLN A 34 -48.89 -15.99 -24.56
CA GLN A 34 -49.52 -15.13 -23.58
C GLN A 34 -50.17 -16.03 -22.52
N ARG A 35 -49.77 -15.85 -21.28
CA ARG A 35 -50.56 -16.29 -20.14
C ARG A 35 -50.65 -15.12 -19.19
N ALA A 36 -51.81 -14.51 -19.20
CA ALA A 36 -52.24 -13.58 -18.17
C ALA A 36 -52.37 -14.32 -16.86
N GLY A 37 -51.63 -13.90 -15.85
CA GLY A 37 -51.65 -14.42 -14.48
C GLY A 37 -51.37 -13.26 -13.54
N GLU A 38 -52.37 -12.86 -12.85
CA GLU A 38 -52.54 -12.10 -11.62
C GLU A 38 -51.34 -11.29 -11.09
N LEU A 39 -51.53 -9.97 -11.03
CA LEU A 39 -50.76 -9.02 -10.23
C LEU A 39 -50.89 -9.35 -8.72
N GLY A 40 -49.99 -10.21 -8.24
CA GLY A 40 -49.68 -10.31 -6.83
C GLY A 40 -48.77 -9.15 -6.48
N THR A 41 -49.27 -8.21 -5.70
CA THR A 41 -48.49 -7.14 -5.04
C THR A 41 -47.46 -7.83 -4.13
N VAL A 42 -46.19 -7.90 -4.59
CA VAL A 42 -45.07 -8.24 -3.74
C VAL A 42 -44.82 -7.05 -2.83
N PRO A 43 -44.86 -7.21 -1.48
CA PRO A 43 -44.47 -6.13 -0.58
C PRO A 43 -42.98 -5.83 -0.85
N PRO A 44 -42.54 -4.56 -0.77
CA PRO A 44 -41.13 -4.23 -0.93
C PRO A 44 -40.35 -5.01 0.12
N ALA A 45 -39.46 -5.89 -0.31
CA ALA A 45 -38.45 -6.49 0.54
C ALA A 45 -37.67 -5.31 1.15
N ALA A 46 -37.78 -5.18 2.47
CA ALA A 46 -36.90 -4.29 3.20
C ALA A 46 -35.48 -4.81 2.94
N GLU A 47 -34.74 -4.07 2.12
CA GLU A 47 -33.31 -4.24 1.91
C GLU A 47 -32.65 -4.00 3.26
N THR A 48 -32.46 -5.07 4.02
CA THR A 48 -31.68 -5.03 5.25
C THR A 48 -30.27 -4.74 4.80
N ALA A 49 -29.84 -3.47 4.97
CA ALA A 49 -28.44 -3.11 4.81
C ALA A 49 -27.61 -4.12 5.63
N PRO A 50 -26.52 -4.65 5.08
CA PRO A 50 -25.65 -5.54 5.83
C PRO A 50 -25.25 -4.82 7.10
N ALA A 51 -25.51 -5.44 8.25
CA ALA A 51 -25.02 -4.96 9.53
C ALA A 51 -23.49 -4.87 9.38
N VAL A 52 -22.96 -3.65 9.47
CA VAL A 52 -21.51 -3.47 9.60
C VAL A 52 -21.14 -4.18 10.89
N GLU A 53 -20.53 -5.36 10.78
CA GLU A 53 -19.95 -6.05 11.93
C GLU A 53 -19.02 -5.05 12.62
N ALA A 54 -19.28 -4.79 13.90
CA ALA A 54 -18.44 -3.90 14.68
C ALA A 54 -17.03 -4.52 14.71
N ARG A 55 -16.08 -3.85 14.03
CA ARG A 55 -14.68 -4.25 14.03
C ARG A 55 -14.16 -4.26 15.46
N ALA A 56 -13.49 -5.32 15.86
CA ALA A 56 -12.82 -5.38 17.14
C ALA A 56 -11.69 -4.34 17.15
N THR A 57 -11.76 -3.37 18.05
CA THR A 57 -10.71 -2.37 18.23
C THR A 57 -9.79 -2.79 19.39
N THR A 58 -8.50 -2.51 19.24
CA THR A 58 -7.52 -2.73 20.31
C THR A 58 -7.87 -1.86 21.52
N PRO A 59 -7.92 -2.41 22.76
CA PRO A 59 -8.10 -1.58 23.95
C PRO A 59 -6.93 -0.59 24.07
N VAL A 60 -7.25 0.70 24.10
CA VAL A 60 -6.26 1.79 24.06
C VAL A 60 -6.45 2.68 25.29
N GLU A 61 -5.34 3.03 25.93
CA GLU A 61 -5.27 4.20 26.78
C GLU A 61 -4.91 5.41 25.89
N THR A 62 -5.77 6.41 25.84
CA THR A 62 -5.49 7.65 25.12
C THR A 62 -4.38 8.38 25.88
N THR A 63 -3.15 8.18 25.44
CA THR A 63 -1.96 8.83 25.98
C THR A 63 -1.48 9.90 25.00
N GLU A 64 -0.86 10.95 25.53
CA GLU A 64 -0.12 11.89 24.70
C GLU A 64 1.05 11.16 24.02
N ALA A 65 1.41 11.60 22.81
CA ALA A 65 2.57 11.06 22.10
C ALA A 65 3.86 11.29 22.91
N LEU A 66 4.78 10.33 22.81
CA LEU A 66 6.05 10.40 23.52
C LEU A 66 6.90 11.58 23.04
N PRO A 67 7.69 12.20 23.94
CA PRO A 67 8.81 13.05 23.52
C PRO A 67 9.79 12.26 22.63
N ALA A 68 10.42 12.93 21.68
CA ALA A 68 11.32 12.28 20.72
C ALA A 68 12.52 11.56 21.36
N ASP A 69 12.99 12.03 22.50
CA ASP A 69 14.10 11.45 23.28
C ASP A 69 13.70 10.24 24.14
N GLU A 70 12.40 10.01 24.32
CA GLU A 70 11.86 8.84 25.03
C GLU A 70 11.38 7.72 24.07
N ALA A 71 11.23 8.04 22.78
CA ALA A 71 10.76 7.09 21.79
C ALA A 71 11.90 6.19 21.28
N LEU A 72 11.59 4.92 21.12
CA LEU A 72 12.54 3.93 20.65
C LEU A 72 12.24 3.52 19.20
N ALA A 73 13.21 2.86 18.57
CA ALA A 73 13.03 2.25 17.28
C ALA A 73 11.91 1.19 17.34
N PRO A 74 11.01 1.13 16.33
CA PRO A 74 10.06 0.04 16.24
C PRO A 74 10.76 -1.29 15.91
N GLU A 75 10.26 -2.40 16.48
CA GLU A 75 10.72 -3.76 16.23
C GLU A 75 9.70 -4.62 15.48
N SER A 76 8.41 -4.30 15.59
CA SER A 76 7.38 -4.99 14.82
C SER A 76 6.20 -4.10 14.50
N LEU A 77 5.56 -4.40 13.36
CA LEU A 77 4.33 -3.78 12.89
C LEU A 77 3.28 -4.87 12.71
N THR A 78 2.07 -4.66 13.24
CA THR A 78 0.96 -5.59 13.12
C THR A 78 -0.23 -4.93 12.45
N PHE A 79 -0.85 -5.62 11.51
CA PHE A 79 -2.17 -5.33 10.96
C PHE A 79 -3.18 -6.31 11.60
N PRO A 80 -3.93 -5.91 12.64
CA PRO A 80 -4.84 -6.82 13.35
C PRO A 80 -5.92 -7.41 12.43
N ASP A 81 -6.46 -6.60 11.53
CA ASP A 81 -7.50 -7.02 10.59
C ASP A 81 -7.03 -8.09 9.59
N LEU A 82 -5.73 -8.23 9.39
CA LEU A 82 -5.12 -9.21 8.49
C LEU A 82 -4.46 -10.38 9.24
N ASP A 83 -4.49 -10.36 10.58
CA ASP A 83 -3.75 -11.30 11.44
C ASP A 83 -2.26 -11.41 11.03
N LEU A 84 -1.65 -10.26 10.70
CA LEU A 84 -0.31 -10.18 10.12
C LEU A 84 0.61 -9.34 11.00
N THR A 85 1.70 -9.97 11.50
CA THR A 85 2.77 -9.27 12.23
C THR A 85 4.08 -9.38 11.47
N LEU A 86 4.73 -8.24 11.26
CA LEU A 86 5.93 -8.08 10.44
C LEU A 86 7.08 -7.53 11.28
N PRO A 87 8.29 -8.08 11.16
CA PRO A 87 9.47 -7.54 11.81
C PRO A 87 9.87 -6.19 11.20
N VAL A 88 10.36 -5.28 12.04
CA VAL A 88 10.89 -3.98 11.64
C VAL A 88 12.33 -3.85 12.08
N THR A 89 13.20 -3.28 11.25
CA THR A 89 14.61 -3.02 11.57
C THR A 89 14.98 -1.58 11.20
N PRO A 90 15.94 -0.95 11.88
CA PRO A 90 16.47 0.33 11.43
C PRO A 90 17.06 0.24 10.01
N MET A 91 16.69 1.19 9.16
CA MET A 91 17.10 1.27 7.77
C MET A 91 17.81 2.59 7.49
N GLY A 92 19.00 2.51 6.91
CA GLY A 92 19.77 3.64 6.41
C GLY A 92 19.69 3.80 4.90
N TRP A 93 20.57 4.65 4.36
CA TRP A 93 20.68 4.89 2.92
C TRP A 93 22.14 4.87 2.48
N ASP A 94 22.34 4.56 1.20
CA ASP A 94 23.62 4.71 0.51
C ASP A 94 23.63 5.97 -0.36
N VAL A 95 24.82 6.53 -0.59
CA VAL A 95 25.02 7.59 -1.55
C VAL A 95 25.37 6.95 -2.89
N VAL A 96 24.53 7.14 -3.89
CA VAL A 96 24.67 6.58 -5.22
C VAL A 96 24.80 7.67 -6.29
N VAL A 97 25.34 7.32 -7.45
CA VAL A 97 25.43 8.23 -8.61
C VAL A 97 24.38 7.82 -9.63
N VAL A 98 23.43 8.69 -9.89
CA VAL A 98 22.40 8.51 -10.92
C VAL A 98 22.48 9.68 -11.90
N ASN A 99 22.70 9.40 -13.19
CA ASN A 99 22.82 10.42 -14.24
C ASN A 99 23.86 11.52 -13.91
N ASP A 100 25.04 11.10 -13.45
CA ASP A 100 26.16 11.98 -13.02
C ASP A 100 25.85 12.90 -11.81
N ALA A 101 24.74 12.69 -11.10
CA ALA A 101 24.40 13.39 -9.87
C ALA A 101 24.46 12.45 -8.67
N LEU A 102 25.00 12.95 -7.53
CA LEU A 102 24.92 12.25 -6.26
C LEU A 102 23.49 12.32 -5.73
N THR A 103 22.95 11.16 -5.37
CA THR A 103 21.64 11.03 -4.69
C THR A 103 21.72 10.00 -3.57
N THR A 104 20.66 9.85 -2.80
CA THR A 104 20.55 8.84 -1.76
C THR A 104 19.57 7.77 -2.17
N GLU A 105 19.87 6.51 -1.84
CA GLU A 105 19.01 5.36 -2.04
C GLU A 105 18.81 4.63 -0.72
N TRP A 106 17.56 4.47 -0.29
CA TRP A 106 17.22 3.75 0.91
C TRP A 106 17.39 2.25 0.71
N GLN A 107 18.08 1.60 1.64
CA GLN A 107 18.36 0.17 1.61
C GLN A 107 17.24 -0.63 2.26
N VAL A 108 16.11 -0.76 1.54
CA VAL A 108 14.93 -1.49 2.03
C VAL A 108 15.28 -2.98 2.17
N PRO A 109 15.13 -3.58 3.36
CA PRO A 109 15.45 -5.00 3.58
C PRO A 109 14.50 -5.94 2.82
N ASP A 110 14.99 -7.14 2.47
CA ASP A 110 14.22 -8.15 1.73
C ASP A 110 13.26 -8.97 2.63
N ASP A 111 13.56 -9.11 3.91
CA ASP A 111 12.91 -10.04 4.85
C ASP A 111 12.26 -9.37 6.07
N CYS A 112 12.35 -8.05 6.16
CA CYS A 112 11.72 -7.25 7.20
C CYS A 112 11.34 -5.86 6.66
N LEU A 113 10.57 -5.11 7.45
CA LEU A 113 10.29 -3.71 7.15
C LEU A 113 11.47 -2.83 7.59
N GLY A 114 11.73 -1.76 6.85
CA GLY A 114 12.76 -0.79 7.16
C GLY A 114 12.19 0.47 7.81
N TRP A 115 12.51 0.73 9.09
CA TRP A 115 12.24 2.02 9.71
C TRP A 115 13.33 3.03 9.33
N HIS A 116 12.93 4.17 8.77
CA HIS A 116 13.86 5.24 8.40
C HIS A 116 14.49 5.86 9.64
N VAL A 117 15.80 5.66 9.83
CA VAL A 117 16.53 6.09 11.05
C VAL A 117 16.53 7.60 11.30
N ASN A 118 16.17 8.42 10.32
CA ASN A 118 16.02 9.86 10.42
C ASN A 118 14.57 10.31 10.66
N SER A 119 13.66 9.37 10.88
CA SER A 119 12.25 9.63 11.20
C SER A 119 11.99 9.47 12.70
N ALA A 120 10.76 9.76 13.14
CA ALA A 120 10.38 9.62 14.55
C ALA A 120 10.43 8.15 15.01
N GLY A 121 10.65 7.93 16.30
CA GLY A 121 10.50 6.61 16.94
C GLY A 121 9.05 6.25 17.19
N ALA A 122 8.80 5.00 17.60
CA ALA A 122 7.45 4.49 17.86
C ALA A 122 6.74 5.30 18.95
N GLY A 123 5.51 5.74 18.68
CA GLY A 123 4.70 6.52 19.61
C GLY A 123 5.10 7.97 19.81
N ALA A 124 6.16 8.47 19.14
CA ALA A 124 6.62 9.83 19.28
C ALA A 124 5.77 10.85 18.54
N ALA A 125 5.78 12.08 19.03
CA ALA A 125 5.42 13.23 18.22
C ALA A 125 6.34 13.30 16.99
N GLY A 126 5.76 13.43 15.80
CA GLY A 126 6.47 13.39 14.53
C GLY A 126 5.96 12.26 13.62
N ASN A 127 6.63 12.10 12.48
CA ASN A 127 6.29 11.10 11.48
C ASN A 127 7.21 9.88 11.59
N VAL A 128 6.68 8.73 11.98
CA VAL A 128 7.36 7.43 11.92
C VAL A 128 7.26 6.93 10.48
N ILE A 129 8.38 6.76 9.79
CA ILE A 129 8.38 6.34 8.39
C ILE A 129 8.93 4.92 8.27
N ILE A 130 8.15 4.03 7.67
CA ILE A 130 8.50 2.62 7.46
C ILE A 130 8.29 2.26 5.98
N SER A 131 9.29 1.66 5.38
CA SER A 131 9.24 1.15 4.01
C SER A 131 9.32 -0.37 3.99
N GLY A 132 8.73 -0.98 2.96
CA GLY A 132 8.83 -2.41 2.72
C GLY A 132 8.54 -2.79 1.28
N HIS A 133 9.04 -3.94 0.85
CA HIS A 133 8.76 -4.47 -0.48
C HIS A 133 7.36 -5.10 -0.56
N GLN A 134 6.68 -4.89 -1.70
CA GLN A 134 5.42 -5.55 -2.04
C GLN A 134 5.59 -6.72 -3.01
N ALA A 135 6.73 -6.78 -3.74
CA ALA A 135 6.96 -7.76 -4.81
C ALA A 135 8.33 -8.46 -4.71
N LEU A 136 9.28 -7.90 -3.95
CA LEU A 136 10.62 -8.44 -3.78
C LEU A 136 10.80 -9.03 -2.39
N GLY A 137 11.78 -9.92 -2.25
CA GLY A 137 12.07 -10.59 -0.98
C GLY A 137 10.84 -11.33 -0.45
N ALA A 138 10.48 -11.10 0.80
CA ALA A 138 9.29 -11.67 1.43
C ALA A 138 7.97 -10.97 1.03
N ALA A 139 8.03 -9.90 0.24
CA ALA A 139 6.88 -9.12 -0.22
C ALA A 139 5.92 -8.69 0.91
N LEU A 140 6.48 -8.26 2.05
CA LEU A 140 5.78 -8.06 3.31
C LEU A 140 4.65 -7.02 3.24
N LEU A 141 4.77 -5.99 2.39
CA LEU A 141 3.71 -5.01 2.14
C LEU A 141 2.86 -5.32 0.89
N GLY A 142 2.86 -6.59 0.44
CA GLY A 142 1.93 -7.09 -0.59
C GLY A 142 0.46 -6.76 -0.29
N PRO A 143 -0.06 -6.94 0.92
CA PRO A 143 -1.43 -6.58 1.29
C PRO A 143 -1.79 -5.12 1.03
N VAL A 144 -0.84 -4.18 1.21
CA VAL A 144 -1.04 -2.77 0.87
C VAL A 144 -1.22 -2.59 -0.64
N ALA A 145 -0.35 -3.22 -1.45
CA ALA A 145 -0.43 -3.15 -2.90
C ALA A 145 -1.68 -3.83 -3.49
N LEU A 146 -2.24 -4.80 -2.78
CA LEU A 146 -3.51 -5.49 -3.12
C LEU A 146 -4.76 -4.73 -2.66
N GLY A 147 -4.60 -3.62 -1.91
CA GLY A 147 -5.73 -2.83 -1.40
C GLY A 147 -6.45 -3.47 -0.20
N GLU A 148 -5.77 -4.35 0.54
CA GLU A 148 -6.32 -4.99 1.74
C GLU A 148 -6.22 -4.08 2.97
N VAL A 149 -5.41 -3.01 2.90
CA VAL A 149 -5.29 -1.96 3.92
C VAL A 149 -6.15 -0.76 3.51
N ALA A 150 -7.02 -0.31 4.41
CA ALA A 150 -8.01 0.74 4.15
C ALA A 150 -8.14 1.71 5.33
N PRO A 151 -8.69 2.92 5.12
CA PRO A 151 -9.03 3.84 6.22
C PRO A 151 -9.85 3.17 7.33
N GLU A 152 -9.70 3.65 8.54
CA GLU A 152 -10.28 3.16 9.81
C GLU A 152 -9.69 1.83 10.31
N GLN A 153 -8.80 1.15 9.59
CA GLN A 153 -8.05 0.01 10.11
C GLN A 153 -6.99 0.45 11.10
N GLU A 154 -6.70 -0.41 12.07
CA GLU A 154 -5.63 -0.17 13.04
C GLU A 154 -4.30 -0.77 12.56
N ILE A 155 -3.22 -0.09 12.91
CA ILE A 155 -1.85 -0.57 12.80
C ILE A 155 -1.24 -0.48 14.19
N LEU A 156 -0.67 -1.58 14.67
CA LEU A 156 0.04 -1.63 15.93
C LEU A 156 1.54 -1.57 15.67
N LEU A 157 2.23 -0.68 16.36
CA LEU A 157 3.67 -0.56 16.28
C LEU A 157 4.29 -0.83 17.65
N ARG A 158 5.10 -1.89 17.77
CA ARG A 158 5.75 -2.28 19.00
C ARG A 158 7.23 -1.89 18.98
N ASP A 159 7.71 -1.33 20.08
CA ASP A 159 9.11 -0.95 20.25
C ASP A 159 9.93 -1.99 21.03
N ALA A 160 11.22 -1.66 21.27
CA ALA A 160 12.19 -2.51 21.95
C ALA A 160 11.92 -2.70 23.46
N GLU A 161 11.03 -1.93 24.06
CA GLU A 161 10.56 -2.09 25.46
C GLU A 161 9.20 -2.76 25.56
N ASP A 162 8.75 -3.42 24.46
CA ASP A 162 7.43 -4.06 24.36
C ASP A 162 6.24 -3.11 24.51
N ARG A 163 6.46 -1.78 24.40
CA ARG A 163 5.37 -0.82 24.36
C ARG A 163 4.71 -0.90 23.00
N THR A 164 3.39 -0.99 22.98
CA THR A 164 2.62 -1.08 21.73
C THR A 164 1.80 0.18 21.52
N PHE A 165 1.99 0.84 20.42
CA PHE A 165 1.34 2.07 20.01
C PHE A 165 0.34 1.79 18.90
N VAL A 166 -0.87 2.35 19.04
CA VAL A 166 -1.97 2.16 18.12
C VAL A 166 -2.07 3.36 17.20
N TYR A 167 -2.08 3.09 15.90
CA TYR A 167 -2.32 4.07 14.86
C TYR A 167 -3.56 3.67 14.08
N ARG A 168 -4.33 4.64 13.59
CA ARG A 168 -5.50 4.41 12.74
C ARG A 168 -5.24 4.97 11.36
N VAL A 169 -5.42 4.14 10.34
CA VAL A 169 -5.28 4.55 8.94
C VAL A 169 -6.30 5.63 8.62
N VAL A 170 -5.84 6.77 8.14
CA VAL A 170 -6.68 7.90 7.70
C VAL A 170 -6.65 8.07 6.20
N GLU A 171 -5.57 7.63 5.55
CA GLU A 171 -5.39 7.76 4.11
C GLU A 171 -4.59 6.59 3.53
N VAL A 172 -5.03 6.13 2.37
CA VAL A 172 -4.24 5.28 1.46
C VAL A 172 -4.23 5.99 0.12
N SER A 173 -3.05 6.36 -0.37
CA SER A 173 -2.94 7.12 -1.62
C SER A 173 -3.34 6.28 -2.83
N GLU A 174 -3.79 6.94 -3.90
CA GLU A 174 -3.72 6.34 -5.23
C GLU A 174 -2.25 6.04 -5.59
N PRO A 175 -2.00 5.08 -6.52
CA PRO A 175 -0.65 4.79 -6.95
C PRO A 175 0.03 6.00 -7.62
N ILE A 176 1.13 6.49 -7.06
CA ILE A 176 1.90 7.64 -7.52
C ILE A 176 3.01 7.16 -8.46
N PRO A 177 3.08 7.61 -9.72
CA PRO A 177 4.09 7.15 -10.68
C PRO A 177 5.53 7.46 -10.24
N LEU A 178 6.45 6.50 -10.43
CA LEU A 178 7.90 6.72 -10.22
C LEU A 178 8.54 7.55 -11.34
N SER A 179 7.90 7.58 -12.51
CA SER A 179 8.35 8.32 -13.67
C SER A 179 7.17 9.02 -14.33
N GLY A 180 7.30 10.31 -14.55
CA GLY A 180 6.24 11.11 -15.17
C GLY A 180 5.13 11.54 -14.19
N ALA A 181 5.37 11.47 -12.87
CA ALA A 181 4.49 12.05 -11.87
C ALA A 181 4.28 13.55 -12.16
N THR A 182 3.09 14.02 -11.92
CA THR A 182 2.79 15.46 -11.92
C THR A 182 3.46 16.15 -10.74
N GLU A 183 3.52 17.48 -10.76
CA GLU A 183 4.08 18.25 -9.64
C GLU A 183 3.29 18.01 -8.35
N ASP A 184 1.96 17.92 -8.44
CA ASP A 184 1.07 17.65 -7.29
C ASP A 184 1.28 16.24 -6.72
N GLU A 185 1.44 15.21 -7.57
CA GLU A 185 1.72 13.84 -7.12
C GLU A 185 3.11 13.73 -6.46
N ALA A 186 4.12 14.39 -7.02
CA ALA A 186 5.45 14.40 -6.43
C ALA A 186 5.46 15.18 -5.09
N ALA A 187 4.71 16.27 -4.98
CA ALA A 187 4.53 17.03 -3.75
C ALA A 187 3.83 16.19 -2.68
N ALA A 188 2.73 15.49 -3.02
CA ALA A 188 2.01 14.62 -2.09
C ALA A 188 2.90 13.52 -1.49
N LEU A 189 3.74 12.87 -2.32
CA LEU A 189 4.71 11.88 -1.85
C LEU A 189 5.75 12.51 -0.91
N SER A 190 6.26 13.70 -1.24
CA SER A 190 7.24 14.43 -0.42
C SER A 190 6.64 14.85 0.92
N ASP A 191 5.42 15.38 0.91
CA ASP A 191 4.71 15.84 2.10
C ASP A 191 4.40 14.67 3.05
N ALA A 192 3.99 13.51 2.51
CA ALA A 192 3.76 12.31 3.30
C ALA A 192 5.02 11.82 4.04
N MET A 193 6.21 12.09 3.49
CA MET A 193 7.50 11.71 4.10
C MET A 193 8.14 12.81 4.92
N THR A 194 7.53 13.98 5.03
CA THR A 194 8.06 15.10 5.79
C THR A 194 7.85 14.91 7.29
N ALA A 195 8.77 15.43 8.10
CA ALA A 195 8.61 15.51 9.55
C ALA A 195 7.41 16.39 9.90
N THR A 196 6.62 15.96 10.89
CA THR A 196 5.42 16.68 11.37
C THR A 196 5.53 17.02 12.84
N GLY A 197 4.64 17.87 13.34
CA GLY A 197 4.52 18.16 14.78
C GLY A 197 3.58 17.20 15.50
N ASP A 198 2.68 16.56 14.79
CA ASP A 198 1.71 15.56 15.24
C ASP A 198 2.26 14.15 15.09
N ALA A 199 1.85 13.26 15.98
CA ALA A 199 2.26 11.86 15.93
C ALA A 199 1.52 11.11 14.83
N ARG A 200 2.27 10.58 13.85
CA ARG A 200 1.72 9.75 12.78
C ARG A 200 2.69 8.67 12.32
N LEU A 201 2.15 7.68 11.63
CA LEU A 201 2.87 6.63 10.94
C LEU A 201 2.64 6.75 9.44
N THR A 202 3.71 6.70 8.67
CA THR A 202 3.66 6.64 7.21
C THR A 202 4.29 5.34 6.72
N LEU A 203 3.52 4.50 6.00
CA LEU A 203 4.06 3.34 5.31
C LEU A 203 4.26 3.66 3.84
N LEU A 204 5.40 3.22 3.29
CA LEU A 204 5.76 3.41 1.90
C LEU A 204 6.07 2.06 1.24
N THR A 205 5.39 1.76 0.15
CA THR A 205 5.64 0.56 -0.64
C THR A 205 5.51 0.82 -2.14
N GLY A 206 5.83 -0.18 -2.95
CA GLY A 206 5.64 -0.13 -4.40
C GLY A 206 4.24 -0.58 -4.83
N TRP A 207 3.94 -0.38 -6.12
CA TRP A 207 2.75 -0.85 -6.80
C TRP A 207 3.05 -1.08 -8.30
N PRO A 208 2.38 -2.03 -8.95
CA PRO A 208 1.50 -3.07 -8.43
C PRO A 208 2.24 -4.20 -7.69
N GLU A 209 1.51 -5.21 -7.21
CA GLU A 209 2.00 -6.31 -6.37
C GLU A 209 3.08 -7.19 -7.02
N PHE A 210 3.23 -7.17 -8.35
CA PHE A 210 4.19 -8.00 -9.10
C PHE A 210 5.39 -7.21 -9.66
N THR A 211 5.41 -5.88 -9.53
CA THR A 211 6.50 -5.01 -9.99
C THR A 211 6.44 -3.66 -9.28
N THR A 212 7.38 -2.75 -9.57
CA THR A 212 7.38 -1.42 -8.95
C THR A 212 7.46 -0.35 -10.02
N THR A 213 6.32 0.18 -10.42
CA THR A 213 6.19 1.32 -11.34
C THR A 213 5.64 2.58 -10.66
N HIS A 214 5.01 2.40 -9.50
CA HIS A 214 4.41 3.45 -8.70
C HIS A 214 4.78 3.26 -7.22
N ARG A 215 4.42 4.25 -6.40
CA ARG A 215 4.44 4.17 -4.93
C ARG A 215 3.02 4.26 -4.40
N ILE A 216 2.76 3.56 -3.29
CA ILE A 216 1.58 3.75 -2.44
C ILE A 216 2.07 4.23 -1.07
N VAL A 217 1.36 5.19 -0.54
CA VAL A 217 1.57 5.73 0.80
C VAL A 217 0.33 5.43 1.65
N VAL A 218 0.55 4.90 2.86
CA VAL A 218 -0.49 4.77 3.88
C VAL A 218 -0.13 5.74 5.00
N VAL A 219 -1.08 6.61 5.37
CA VAL A 219 -0.93 7.53 6.51
C VAL A 219 -1.88 7.07 7.61
N ALA A 220 -1.35 6.96 8.82
CA ALA A 220 -2.11 6.59 10.01
C ALA A 220 -1.81 7.56 11.15
N GLU A 221 -2.86 8.01 11.84
CA GLU A 221 -2.78 8.92 12.99
C GLU A 221 -2.64 8.13 14.29
N TYR A 222 -1.87 8.66 15.23
CA TYR A 222 -1.68 8.09 16.55
C TYR A 222 -2.99 8.14 17.36
N VAL A 223 -3.37 7.02 17.96
CA VAL A 223 -4.57 6.89 18.78
C VAL A 223 -4.22 6.85 20.27
N GLY A 224 -3.13 6.17 20.64
CA GLY A 224 -2.72 5.96 22.02
C GLY A 224 -1.86 4.72 22.19
N GLN A 225 -1.59 4.35 23.44
CA GLN A 225 -0.85 3.15 23.77
C GLN A 225 -1.82 2.00 24.07
N ALA A 226 -1.54 0.79 23.57
CA ALA A 226 -2.34 -0.40 23.84
C ALA A 226 -2.25 -0.79 25.31
N ILE A 227 -3.40 -1.16 25.90
CA ILE A 227 -3.46 -1.69 27.26
C ILE A 227 -3.06 -3.16 27.21
N VAL A 228 -1.90 -3.49 27.79
CA VAL A 228 -1.48 -4.88 27.98
C VAL A 228 -2.27 -5.44 29.16
N GLN A 229 -3.10 -6.47 28.90
CA GLN A 229 -3.86 -7.19 29.94
C GLN A 229 -3.05 -8.37 30.48
#